data_97195fc044fc2f3e9dcc7a60236e2bba
#
_entry.id   97195fc044fc2f3e9dcc7a60236e2bba
#
_cell.length_a   1.000
_cell.length_b   1.000
_cell.length_c   1.000
_cell.angle_alpha   90.00
_cell.angle_beta   90.00
_cell.angle_gamma   90.00
#
_symmetry.space_group_name_H-M   'P 1'
#
loop_
_entity.id
_entity.type
_entity.pdbx_description
1 polymer ?
#
loop_
_entity_poly.entity_id
_entity_poly.type
_entity_poly.pdbx_seq_one_letter_code
_entity_poly.pdbx_strand_id
1 'polypeptide(L)'
;MKKIQLDIPALPYEVEEAMNRLRVNVKFCGKNTKKILITSSVPNEGKSVISVQLWKMMAEAGFKTVLLDVDLRKSILKDRHGFNDKKDIKGLNYYLSGLAEYEDVVYETNVENGYIIPSINLLENPLSLFEDTRFSELLDKLSEDYRYVLLDSPPLCSVADGSLVASMCDVLCLLFAVEKHQRIW
;
A
#
# COMPACT_ATOMS: atom_id res chain seq x y z
N MET A 1 -6.28 -19.09 4.97
CA MET A 1 -5.94 -17.65 5.08
C MET A 1 -7.13 -16.93 5.70
N LYS A 2 -6.91 -16.00 6.61
CA LYS A 2 -7.98 -15.19 7.22
C LYS A 2 -8.51 -14.18 6.20
N LYS A 3 -9.79 -13.76 6.35
CA LYS A 3 -10.44 -12.82 5.42
C LYS A 3 -10.76 -11.48 6.08
N ILE A 4 -10.50 -10.40 5.36
CA ILE A 4 -10.90 -9.03 5.70
C ILE A 4 -11.85 -8.52 4.62
N GLN A 5 -12.95 -7.91 5.02
CA GLN A 5 -13.83 -7.20 4.10
C GLN A 5 -13.45 -5.73 4.11
N LEU A 6 -13.20 -5.18 2.94
CA LEU A 6 -12.86 -3.78 2.74
C LEU A 6 -14.06 -3.05 2.13
N ASP A 7 -14.40 -1.91 2.71
CA ASP A 7 -15.32 -0.96 2.10
C ASP A 7 -14.52 0.01 1.22
N ILE A 8 -14.66 -0.12 -0.09
CA ILE A 8 -13.91 0.68 -1.06
C ILE A 8 -14.92 1.45 -1.91
N PRO A 9 -15.05 2.76 -1.71
CA PRO A 9 -16.00 3.57 -2.46
C PRO A 9 -15.67 3.58 -3.95
N ALA A 10 -16.74 3.64 -4.76
CA ALA A 10 -16.59 3.83 -6.20
C ALA A 10 -15.97 5.20 -6.50
N LEU A 11 -15.18 5.24 -7.55
CA LEU A 11 -14.58 6.49 -8.05
C LEU A 11 -15.55 7.22 -9.00
N PRO A 12 -15.51 8.57 -9.05
CA PRO A 12 -16.07 9.31 -10.17
C PRO A 12 -15.43 8.86 -11.49
N TYR A 13 -16.21 8.85 -12.57
CA TYR A 13 -15.76 8.36 -13.88
C TYR A 13 -14.42 8.95 -14.36
N GLU A 14 -14.24 10.26 -14.21
CA GLU A 14 -13.01 10.95 -14.63
C GLU A 14 -11.78 10.48 -13.85
N VAL A 15 -11.95 10.19 -12.55
CA VAL A 15 -10.89 9.68 -11.68
C VAL A 15 -10.60 8.22 -12.03
N GLU A 16 -11.63 7.41 -12.29
CA GLU A 16 -11.49 6.02 -12.70
C GLU A 16 -10.69 5.90 -14.00
N GLU A 17 -10.96 6.76 -14.99
CA GLU A 17 -10.21 6.83 -16.24
C GLU A 17 -8.73 7.22 -16.03
N ALA A 18 -8.46 8.14 -15.11
CA ALA A 18 -7.09 8.50 -14.74
C ALA A 18 -6.36 7.31 -14.06
N MET A 19 -7.06 6.59 -13.20
CA MET A 19 -6.53 5.39 -12.54
C MET A 19 -6.29 4.25 -13.53
N ASN A 20 -7.15 4.07 -14.52
CA ASN A 20 -6.95 3.10 -15.62
C ASN A 20 -5.67 3.39 -16.39
N ARG A 21 -5.40 4.68 -16.69
CA ARG A 21 -4.15 5.10 -17.33
C ARG A 21 -2.94 4.80 -16.44
N LEU A 22 -3.01 5.08 -15.14
CA LEU A 22 -1.95 4.76 -14.20
C LEU A 22 -1.69 3.24 -14.17
N ARG A 23 -2.74 2.42 -14.08
CA ARG A 23 -2.65 0.96 -14.11
C ARG A 23 -1.95 0.45 -15.37
N VAL A 24 -2.28 1.02 -16.53
CA VAL A 24 -1.64 0.66 -17.81
C VAL A 24 -0.17 1.06 -17.80
N ASN A 25 0.17 2.27 -17.34
CA ASN A 25 1.55 2.74 -17.25
C ASN A 25 2.41 1.86 -16.36
N VAL A 26 1.89 1.42 -15.20
CA VAL A 26 2.60 0.48 -14.32
C VAL A 26 2.96 -0.82 -15.05
N LYS A 27 2.09 -1.34 -15.92
CA LYS A 27 2.39 -2.54 -16.72
C LYS A 27 3.53 -2.33 -17.71
N PHE A 28 3.75 -1.10 -18.17
CA PHE A 28 4.84 -0.74 -19.08
C PHE A 28 6.17 -0.43 -18.37
N CYS A 29 6.21 -0.34 -17.04
CA CYS A 29 7.45 -0.13 -16.29
C CYS A 29 8.46 -1.30 -16.40
N GLY A 30 8.02 -2.44 -16.91
CA GLY A 30 8.89 -3.59 -17.19
C GLY A 30 8.27 -4.93 -16.78
N LYS A 31 8.72 -6.00 -17.44
CA LYS A 31 8.20 -7.37 -17.16
C LYS A 31 8.51 -7.85 -15.75
N ASN A 32 9.62 -7.38 -15.19
CA ASN A 32 10.12 -7.79 -13.86
C ASN A 32 9.63 -6.86 -12.73
N THR A 33 8.93 -5.77 -13.06
CA THR A 33 8.36 -4.86 -12.06
C THR A 33 7.32 -5.60 -11.22
N LYS A 34 7.56 -5.66 -9.92
CA LYS A 34 6.69 -6.29 -8.93
C LYS A 34 6.39 -5.37 -7.75
N LYS A 35 7.43 -4.74 -7.17
CA LYS A 35 7.34 -3.89 -5.97
C LYS A 35 7.13 -2.43 -6.38
N ILE A 36 5.94 -1.89 -6.09
CA ILE A 36 5.51 -0.55 -6.50
C ILE A 36 5.20 0.25 -5.27
N LEU A 37 6.03 1.24 -4.97
CA LEU A 37 5.78 2.16 -3.86
C LEU A 37 4.89 3.31 -4.31
N ILE A 38 3.84 3.58 -3.55
CA ILE A 38 2.97 4.74 -3.73
C ILE A 38 3.18 5.66 -2.55
N THR A 39 3.59 6.89 -2.85
CA THR A 39 3.91 7.90 -1.85
C THR A 39 3.50 9.30 -2.32
N SER A 40 3.68 10.28 -1.47
CA SER A 40 3.45 11.70 -1.79
C SER A 40 4.58 12.56 -1.24
N SER A 41 4.67 13.81 -1.67
CA SER A 41 5.66 14.74 -1.11
C SER A 41 5.29 15.16 0.30
N VAL A 42 4.01 15.50 0.53
CA VAL A 42 3.46 15.95 1.82
C VAL A 42 2.22 15.15 2.23
N PRO A 43 1.77 15.24 3.49
CA PRO A 43 0.53 14.59 3.93
C PRO A 43 -0.72 15.08 3.16
N ASN A 44 -1.74 14.22 3.11
CA ASN A 44 -3.06 14.51 2.54
C ASN A 44 -3.13 14.73 1.02
N GLU A 45 -2.15 14.27 0.25
CA GLU A 45 -2.18 14.28 -1.23
C GLU A 45 -2.91 13.09 -1.84
N GLY A 46 -3.60 12.27 -1.04
CA GLY A 46 -4.46 11.18 -1.53
C GLY A 46 -3.73 9.85 -1.77
N LYS A 47 -2.46 9.70 -1.35
CA LYS A 47 -1.65 8.48 -1.57
C LYS A 47 -2.39 7.18 -1.25
N SER A 48 -2.98 7.06 -0.05
CA SER A 48 -3.64 5.82 0.38
C SER A 48 -4.92 5.52 -0.41
N VAL A 49 -5.62 6.54 -0.90
CA VAL A 49 -6.76 6.36 -1.82
C VAL A 49 -6.28 5.80 -3.15
N ILE A 50 -5.22 6.38 -3.71
CA ILE A 50 -4.62 5.91 -4.97
C ILE A 50 -4.05 4.49 -4.80
N SER A 51 -3.38 4.20 -3.68
CA SER A 51 -2.83 2.87 -3.39
C SER A 51 -3.92 1.80 -3.40
N VAL A 52 -5.00 2.02 -2.67
CA VAL A 52 -6.12 1.06 -2.58
C VAL A 52 -6.83 0.91 -3.92
N GLN A 53 -7.08 1.99 -4.63
CA GLN A 53 -7.77 1.93 -5.92
C GLN A 53 -6.91 1.27 -7.00
N LEU A 54 -5.61 1.56 -7.06
CA LEU A 54 -4.70 0.91 -8.00
C LEU A 54 -4.59 -0.60 -7.69
N TRP A 55 -4.43 -0.95 -6.41
CA TRP A 55 -4.42 -2.34 -5.96
C TRP A 55 -5.69 -3.09 -6.38
N LYS A 56 -6.87 -2.51 -6.13
CA LYS A 56 -8.16 -3.07 -6.53
C LYS A 56 -8.23 -3.29 -8.03
N MET A 57 -7.90 -2.27 -8.83
CA MET A 57 -7.93 -2.36 -10.29
C MET A 57 -6.95 -3.37 -10.87
N MET A 58 -5.79 -3.57 -10.22
CA MET A 58 -4.83 -4.62 -10.60
C MET A 58 -5.41 -6.01 -10.31
N ALA A 59 -6.00 -6.19 -9.13
CA ALA A 59 -6.62 -7.45 -8.71
C ALA A 59 -7.81 -7.83 -9.61
N GLU A 60 -8.73 -6.90 -9.87
CA GLU A 60 -9.86 -7.07 -10.77
C GLU A 60 -9.45 -7.34 -12.23
N ALA A 61 -8.27 -6.90 -12.64
CA ALA A 61 -7.68 -7.25 -13.93
C ALA A 61 -7.05 -8.67 -13.96
N GLY A 62 -7.24 -9.47 -12.92
CA GLY A 62 -6.79 -10.87 -12.83
C GLY A 62 -5.36 -11.05 -12.32
N PHE A 63 -4.71 -10.01 -11.82
CA PHE A 63 -3.37 -10.13 -11.25
C PHE A 63 -3.47 -10.39 -9.74
N LYS A 64 -2.84 -11.47 -9.26
CA LYS A 64 -2.71 -11.72 -7.83
C LYS A 64 -1.87 -10.62 -7.20
N THR A 65 -2.49 -9.74 -6.42
CA THR A 65 -1.90 -8.48 -5.95
C THR A 65 -2.06 -8.35 -4.44
N VAL A 66 -0.99 -7.96 -3.75
CA VAL A 66 -1.02 -7.63 -2.32
C VAL A 66 -0.81 -6.13 -2.10
N LEU A 67 -1.60 -5.54 -1.21
CA LEU A 67 -1.40 -4.20 -0.68
C LEU A 67 -0.71 -4.29 0.67
N LEU A 68 0.46 -3.72 0.79
CA LEU A 68 1.25 -3.65 2.01
C LEU A 68 1.21 -2.23 2.57
N ASP A 69 0.64 -2.07 3.74
CA ASP A 69 0.61 -0.79 4.44
C ASP A 69 1.90 -0.58 5.22
N VAL A 70 2.78 0.26 4.71
CA VAL A 70 4.07 0.58 5.34
C VAL A 70 4.07 1.94 6.08
N ASP A 71 2.92 2.62 6.18
CA ASP A 71 2.77 3.80 7.05
C ASP A 71 2.54 3.35 8.51
N LEU A 72 3.58 2.83 9.16
CA LEU A 72 3.51 2.37 10.56
C LEU A 72 3.31 3.51 11.57
N ARG A 73 3.35 4.78 11.13
CA ARG A 73 3.18 5.95 12.01
C ARG A 73 1.76 6.49 12.02
N LYS A 74 1.11 6.51 10.86
CA LYS A 74 -0.20 7.19 10.68
C LYS A 74 -1.08 6.48 9.64
N SER A 75 -1.06 5.15 9.62
CA SER A 75 -1.96 4.43 8.73
C SER A 75 -3.42 4.81 8.96
N ILE A 76 -4.11 5.06 7.87
CA ILE A 76 -5.55 5.35 7.85
C ILE A 76 -6.36 4.24 7.17
N LEU A 77 -5.70 3.20 6.66
CA LEU A 77 -6.37 2.17 5.87
C LEU A 77 -7.41 1.40 6.69
N LYS A 78 -7.07 1.06 7.93
CA LYS A 78 -7.97 0.36 8.85
C LYS A 78 -9.24 1.16 9.11
N ASP A 79 -9.11 2.45 9.43
CA ASP A 79 -10.22 3.32 9.78
C ASP A 79 -11.08 3.65 8.56
N ARG A 80 -10.45 3.86 7.41
CA ARG A 80 -11.12 4.28 6.17
C ARG A 80 -11.87 3.15 5.49
N HIS A 81 -11.42 1.90 5.64
CA HIS A 81 -11.97 0.74 4.92
C HIS A 81 -12.70 -0.25 5.83
N GLY A 82 -13.07 0.16 7.05
CA GLY A 82 -14.11 -0.49 7.85
C GLY A 82 -13.72 -1.81 8.51
N PHE A 83 -12.43 -2.09 8.72
CA PHE A 83 -12.03 -3.32 9.41
C PHE A 83 -11.55 -3.10 10.86
N ASN A 84 -11.96 -1.98 11.48
CA ASN A 84 -11.64 -1.62 12.87
C ASN A 84 -12.16 -2.60 13.91
N ASP A 85 -13.33 -3.19 13.68
CA ASP A 85 -14.04 -3.97 14.69
C ASP A 85 -13.52 -5.41 14.86
N LYS A 86 -12.54 -5.83 14.07
CA LYS A 86 -11.94 -7.16 14.19
C LYS A 86 -10.82 -7.15 15.24
N LYS A 87 -11.10 -7.68 16.41
CA LYS A 87 -10.20 -7.67 17.59
C LYS A 87 -8.88 -8.45 17.43
N ASP A 88 -8.79 -9.36 16.44
CA ASP A 88 -7.67 -10.29 16.30
C ASP A 88 -6.84 -10.08 15.02
N ILE A 89 -6.87 -8.86 14.45
CA ILE A 89 -6.04 -8.55 13.29
C ILE A 89 -4.62 -8.27 13.75
N LYS A 90 -3.67 -9.05 13.23
CA LYS A 90 -2.24 -8.76 13.32
C LYS A 90 -1.80 -8.05 12.04
N GLY A 91 -0.91 -7.10 12.14
CA GLY A 91 -0.43 -6.32 10.99
C GLY A 91 1.06 -6.46 10.77
N LEU A 92 1.58 -5.68 9.82
CA LEU A 92 2.98 -5.65 9.44
C LEU A 92 3.92 -5.47 10.63
N ASN A 93 3.58 -4.57 11.56
CA ASN A 93 4.35 -4.31 12.76
C ASN A 93 4.52 -5.55 13.65
N TYR A 94 3.51 -6.41 13.76
CA TYR A 94 3.62 -7.68 14.50
C TYR A 94 4.60 -8.65 13.82
N TYR A 95 4.53 -8.76 12.51
CA TYR A 95 5.46 -9.59 11.75
C TYR A 95 6.90 -9.09 11.88
N LEU A 96 7.14 -7.81 11.68
CA LEU A 96 8.48 -7.22 11.77
C LEU A 96 9.08 -7.30 13.18
N SER A 97 8.25 -7.28 14.21
CA SER A 97 8.67 -7.46 15.61
C SER A 97 8.84 -8.92 16.03
N GLY A 98 8.64 -9.90 15.13
CA GLY A 98 8.73 -11.31 15.45
C GLY A 98 7.57 -11.88 16.29
N LEU A 99 6.46 -11.14 16.41
CA LEU A 99 5.28 -11.49 17.19
C LEU A 99 4.19 -12.19 16.37
N ALA A 100 4.40 -12.35 15.07
CA ALA A 100 3.51 -13.03 14.15
C ALA A 100 4.28 -13.66 12.99
N GLU A 101 3.74 -14.74 12.45
CA GLU A 101 4.24 -15.38 11.24
C GLU A 101 3.60 -14.75 9.99
N TYR A 102 4.16 -15.04 8.81
CA TYR A 102 3.68 -14.54 7.52
C TYR A 102 2.18 -14.82 7.31
N GLU A 103 1.74 -16.03 7.58
CA GLU A 103 0.37 -16.49 7.41
C GLU A 103 -0.63 -15.81 8.36
N ASP A 104 -0.14 -15.22 9.44
CA ASP A 104 -0.95 -14.51 10.43
C ASP A 104 -1.30 -13.08 9.99
N VAL A 105 -0.48 -12.48 9.14
CA VAL A 105 -0.56 -11.05 8.76
C VAL A 105 -1.07 -10.82 7.35
N VAL A 106 -1.08 -11.86 6.50
CA VAL A 106 -1.63 -11.80 5.14
C VAL A 106 -3.11 -12.16 5.16
N TYR A 107 -3.94 -11.31 4.62
CA TYR A 107 -5.39 -11.50 4.55
C TYR A 107 -5.89 -11.52 3.12
N GLU A 108 -6.77 -12.48 2.80
CA GLU A 108 -7.66 -12.38 1.64
C GLU A 108 -8.67 -11.26 1.85
N THR A 109 -9.10 -10.64 0.75
CA THR A 109 -10.13 -9.60 0.81
C THR A 109 -11.41 -10.03 0.06
N ASN A 110 -12.41 -9.16 0.06
CA ASN A 110 -13.59 -9.30 -0.79
C ASN A 110 -13.33 -8.91 -2.26
N VAL A 111 -12.14 -8.44 -2.60
CA VAL A 111 -11.70 -8.22 -3.98
C VAL A 111 -11.01 -9.50 -4.46
N GLU A 112 -11.52 -10.10 -5.53
CA GLU A 112 -10.91 -11.29 -6.12
C GLU A 112 -9.45 -11.02 -6.52
N ASN A 113 -8.54 -11.95 -6.25
CA ASN A 113 -7.08 -11.81 -6.41
C ASN A 113 -6.43 -10.71 -5.55
N GLY A 114 -7.19 -10.06 -4.66
CA GLY A 114 -6.73 -8.96 -3.81
C GLY A 114 -6.42 -9.42 -2.39
N TYR A 115 -5.20 -9.14 -1.94
CA TYR A 115 -4.69 -9.46 -0.60
C TYR A 115 -4.17 -8.20 0.08
N ILE A 116 -4.12 -8.20 1.43
CA ILE A 116 -3.64 -7.06 2.21
C ILE A 116 -2.81 -7.51 3.41
N ILE A 117 -1.77 -6.74 3.72
CA ILE A 117 -1.06 -6.75 5.00
C ILE A 117 -1.25 -5.36 5.61
N PRO A 118 -2.15 -5.20 6.59
CA PRO A 118 -2.42 -3.90 7.19
C PRO A 118 -1.36 -3.50 8.22
N SER A 119 -1.28 -2.23 8.55
CA SER A 119 -0.63 -1.72 9.76
C SER A 119 -1.62 -1.61 10.90
N ILE A 120 -1.25 -2.17 12.05
CA ILE A 120 -2.07 -2.17 13.27
C ILE A 120 -1.21 -1.71 14.44
N ASN A 121 -1.75 -0.89 15.33
CA ASN A 121 -1.00 -0.34 16.47
C ASN A 121 0.24 0.46 16.02
N LEU A 122 0.02 1.70 15.70
CA LEU A 122 1.02 2.61 15.16
C LEU A 122 2.22 2.77 16.10
N LEU A 123 3.40 2.98 15.50
CA LEU A 123 4.68 3.06 16.20
C LEU A 123 5.25 4.48 16.11
N GLU A 124 5.92 4.93 17.17
CA GLU A 124 6.59 6.23 17.17
C GLU A 124 7.84 6.24 16.30
N ASN A 125 8.62 5.14 16.31
CA ASN A 125 9.84 5.02 15.53
C ASN A 125 9.97 3.64 14.86
N PRO A 126 9.37 3.44 13.66
CA PRO A 126 9.41 2.17 12.94
C PRO A 126 10.69 1.96 12.11
N LEU A 127 11.59 2.95 12.00
CA LEU A 127 12.74 2.92 11.08
C LEU A 127 13.58 1.66 11.27
N SER A 128 13.90 1.30 12.53
CA SER A 128 14.69 0.10 12.83
C SER A 128 14.05 -1.22 12.37
N LEU A 129 12.72 -1.26 12.27
CA LEU A 129 12.02 -2.43 11.75
C LEU A 129 12.16 -2.57 10.23
N PHE A 130 12.30 -1.44 9.52
CA PHE A 130 12.54 -1.46 8.08
C PHE A 130 14.02 -1.69 7.72
N GLU A 131 14.94 -1.39 8.64
CA GLU A 131 16.37 -1.68 8.51
C GLU A 131 16.70 -3.16 8.77
N ASP A 132 15.81 -3.88 9.45
CA ASP A 132 15.98 -5.30 9.73
C ASP A 132 15.80 -6.14 8.44
N THR A 133 16.60 -7.20 8.30
CA THR A 133 16.55 -8.14 7.17
C THR A 133 15.16 -8.77 6.99
N ARG A 134 14.40 -8.89 8.08
CA ARG A 134 13.05 -9.45 8.08
C ARG A 134 12.10 -8.69 7.14
N PHE A 135 12.29 -7.39 6.96
CA PHE A 135 11.48 -6.60 6.01
C PHE A 135 11.86 -6.90 4.55
N SER A 136 13.15 -6.98 4.24
CA SER A 136 13.60 -7.34 2.88
C SER A 136 13.19 -8.76 2.51
N GLU A 137 13.32 -9.71 3.43
CA GLU A 137 12.87 -11.09 3.27
C GLU A 137 11.36 -11.19 3.02
N LEU A 138 10.56 -10.36 3.72
CA LEU A 138 9.12 -10.25 3.46
C LEU A 138 8.84 -9.78 2.05
N LEU A 139 9.50 -8.72 1.59
CA LEU A 139 9.31 -8.18 0.24
C LEU A 139 9.67 -9.19 -0.85
N ASP A 140 10.73 -9.96 -0.64
CA ASP A 140 11.14 -11.00 -1.57
C ASP A 140 10.11 -12.14 -1.61
N LYS A 141 9.67 -12.64 -0.45
CA LYS A 141 8.60 -13.65 -0.35
C LYS A 141 7.30 -13.17 -1.00
N LEU A 142 6.89 -11.92 -0.75
CA LEU A 142 5.72 -11.34 -1.41
C LEU A 142 5.89 -11.26 -2.93
N SER A 143 7.11 -10.96 -3.40
CA SER A 143 7.40 -10.92 -4.83
C SER A 143 7.38 -12.30 -5.51
N GLU A 144 7.58 -13.38 -4.75
CA GLU A 144 7.41 -14.76 -5.23
C GLU A 144 5.92 -15.13 -5.30
N ASP A 145 5.16 -14.82 -4.25
CA ASP A 145 3.77 -15.24 -4.08
C ASP A 145 2.77 -14.42 -4.91
N TYR A 146 3.11 -13.15 -5.23
CA TYR A 146 2.22 -12.18 -5.90
C TYR A 146 2.82 -11.64 -7.18
N ARG A 147 1.94 -11.31 -8.16
CA ARG A 147 2.38 -10.64 -9.38
C ARG A 147 2.75 -9.19 -9.12
N TYR A 148 2.01 -8.52 -8.23
CA TYR A 148 2.30 -7.15 -7.82
C TYR A 148 2.22 -7.01 -6.31
N VAL A 149 3.17 -6.27 -5.75
CA VAL A 149 3.25 -5.84 -4.35
C VAL A 149 3.16 -4.33 -4.35
N LEU A 150 2.01 -3.79 -3.97
CA LEU A 150 1.82 -2.35 -3.84
C LEU A 150 2.09 -1.95 -2.38
N LEU A 151 2.90 -0.92 -2.18
CA LEU A 151 3.25 -0.42 -0.85
C LEU A 151 2.65 0.98 -0.68
N ASP A 152 1.76 1.15 0.30
CA ASP A 152 1.25 2.46 0.73
C ASP A 152 2.16 3.03 1.81
N SER A 153 2.89 4.10 1.52
CA SER A 153 3.95 4.62 2.39
C SER A 153 3.63 6.00 2.97
N PRO A 154 4.31 6.41 4.06
CA PRO A 154 4.26 7.79 4.51
C PRO A 154 4.82 8.76 3.45
N PRO A 155 4.50 10.08 3.57
CA PRO A 155 5.06 11.10 2.66
C PRO A 155 6.58 11.19 2.78
N LEU A 156 7.29 11.28 1.64
CA LEU A 156 8.75 11.27 1.60
C LEU A 156 9.41 12.45 2.34
N CYS A 157 8.79 13.62 2.30
CA CYS A 157 9.35 14.80 2.97
C CYS A 157 9.12 14.82 4.48
N SER A 158 8.33 13.88 5.01
CA SER A 158 7.95 13.88 6.42
C SER A 158 8.84 12.99 7.28
N VAL A 159 9.29 11.86 6.76
CA VAL A 159 10.03 10.84 7.52
C VAL A 159 10.99 10.04 6.63
N ALA A 160 12.09 9.53 7.24
CA ALA A 160 13.09 8.75 6.54
C ALA A 160 12.60 7.36 6.09
N ASP A 161 11.58 6.83 6.75
CA ASP A 161 11.04 5.49 6.50
C ASP A 161 10.66 5.30 5.02
N GLY A 162 9.96 6.30 4.43
CA GLY A 162 9.56 6.25 3.02
C GLY A 162 10.73 6.15 2.04
N SER A 163 11.84 6.84 2.32
CA SER A 163 13.04 6.79 1.47
C SER A 163 13.75 5.45 1.56
N LEU A 164 13.82 4.86 2.75
CA LEU A 164 14.39 3.53 2.95
C LEU A 164 13.58 2.47 2.21
N VAL A 165 12.25 2.46 2.38
CA VAL A 165 11.36 1.53 1.69
C VAL A 165 11.43 1.72 0.17
N ALA A 166 11.56 2.97 -0.31
CA ALA A 166 11.67 3.27 -1.73
C ALA A 166 12.90 2.61 -2.38
N SER A 167 14.03 2.53 -1.66
CA SER A 167 15.25 1.89 -2.16
C SER A 167 15.12 0.37 -2.40
N MET A 168 14.10 -0.26 -1.82
CA MET A 168 13.81 -1.69 -1.94
C MET A 168 12.74 -2.00 -2.98
N CYS A 169 12.19 -0.97 -3.65
CA CYS A 169 11.11 -1.10 -4.63
C CYS A 169 11.61 -0.96 -6.07
N ASP A 170 10.88 -1.56 -7.01
CA ASP A 170 11.24 -1.51 -8.44
C ASP A 170 10.76 -0.21 -9.10
N VAL A 171 9.65 0.35 -8.61
CA VAL A 171 9.01 1.57 -9.14
C VAL A 171 8.49 2.42 -8.00
N LEU A 172 8.67 3.73 -8.13
CA LEU A 172 8.11 4.77 -7.27
C LEU A 172 7.03 5.54 -8.03
N CYS A 173 5.81 5.57 -7.47
CA CYS A 173 4.73 6.44 -7.88
C CYS A 173 4.63 7.61 -6.89
N LEU A 174 5.09 8.79 -7.30
CA LEU A 174 5.08 9.99 -6.46
C LEU A 174 3.89 10.87 -6.84
N LEU A 175 3.05 11.17 -5.85
CA LEU A 175 1.88 12.03 -5.99
C LEU A 175 2.20 13.45 -5.56
N PHE A 176 1.66 14.39 -6.33
CA PHE A 176 1.67 15.81 -6.01
C PHE A 176 0.27 16.37 -6.14
N ALA A 177 -0.23 17.03 -5.11
CA ALA A 177 -1.44 17.81 -5.21
C ALA A 177 -1.13 19.10 -6.00
N VAL A 178 -1.84 19.31 -7.10
CA VAL A 178 -1.79 20.57 -7.81
C VAL A 178 -2.86 21.49 -7.19
N GLU A 179 -2.43 22.56 -6.51
CA GLU A 179 -3.35 23.62 -6.09
C GLU A 179 -4.04 24.21 -7.32
N LYS A 180 -5.37 24.12 -7.38
CA LYS A 180 -6.12 24.91 -8.34
C LYS A 180 -5.94 26.38 -7.94
N HIS A 181 -5.06 27.08 -8.60
CA HIS A 181 -5.06 28.53 -8.55
C HIS A 181 -6.46 28.97 -9.02
N GLN A 182 -7.30 29.44 -8.11
CA GLN A 182 -8.46 30.23 -8.48
C GLN A 182 -7.90 31.43 -9.25
N ARG A 183 -8.11 31.44 -10.56
CA ARG A 183 -7.89 32.66 -11.34
C ARG A 183 -8.85 33.68 -10.78
N ILE A 184 -8.34 34.62 -9.99
CA ILE A 184 -9.04 35.83 -9.64
C ILE A 184 -8.94 36.70 -10.90
N TRP A 185 -10.05 36.75 -11.63
CA TRP A 185 -10.29 37.73 -12.69
C TRP A 185 -11.07 38.88 -12.08
#